data_0c9ea9d0f09c8d415d26b41f05565b77
#
_entry.id   0c9ea9d0f09c8d415d26b41f05565b77
#
_cell.length_a   1.000
_cell.length_b   1.000
_cell.length_c   1.000
_cell.angle_alpha   90.00
_cell.angle_beta   90.00
_cell.angle_gamma   90.00
#
_symmetry.space_group_name_H-M   'P 1'
#
loop_
_entity.id
_entity.type
_entity.pdbx_description
1 polymer ?
#
loop_
_entity_poly.entity_id
_entity_poly.type
_entity_poly.pdbx_seq_one_letter_code
_entity_poly.pdbx_strand_id
1 'polypeptide(L)'
;MIRKTIAMALLSLATLLPANAQFAQAPAFPGAEGYGRYTSGGRGGKVYHVTTLEDNIEHPTEGMLRYYISKKKGPRIIVFDVAGTIELKGVLKINKGSITILGQTAPGKGICLKNYTLAIGSADNVIIRFLRCRVGDVDDADAMSSSHHDLDKYGLDGTHRRIIIDHCSMSWSTDEVGSFYGNKDFTLQWCILSESLRASANKNAVHGYGGIWGGERASFHHNLLADNDSRMPRFDHGYVSTLAGPVDCVNNVIYNWGGNSTYGGEQLPGKEPKKINLRHNYYKPGPATQEKAMTRFFNPTTFCKNCCKEDGTRCVPAQIYIKDNFMEGSEEVTKDNTSVKAIKMDKKGDLTYDEWKAKCVSPEPFTADEVRWEYPIVSLDKDPQRLFNKVLDYAGCSFDRDAIDKRVTATARKGSVGVEGSNGSEGGLIDSADDAGGWPTLKGKPQVDTDGDGMPDKWEKAHGLNPNVDDAGTFKLDPRQYYTNLEVYANSLVEDIVKAGRAECEETFEEYYPDLTEARKNAKK
;
A
#
# COMPACT_ATOMS: atom_id res chain seq x y z
N MET A 1 -34.76 52.68 -42.68
CA MET A 1 -34.80 51.45 -41.86
C MET A 1 -33.50 50.68 -42.03
N ILE A 2 -32.54 50.88 -41.14
CA ILE A 2 -31.21 50.28 -41.26
C ILE A 2 -31.15 49.18 -40.19
N ARG A 3 -31.10 47.90 -40.61
CA ARG A 3 -30.87 46.78 -39.72
C ARG A 3 -29.36 46.66 -39.47
N LYS A 4 -28.92 46.91 -38.24
CA LYS A 4 -27.57 46.59 -37.76
C LYS A 4 -27.53 45.13 -37.37
N THR A 5 -26.76 44.34 -38.12
CA THR A 5 -26.41 42.97 -37.75
C THR A 5 -25.24 43.03 -36.77
N ILE A 6 -25.48 42.62 -35.54
CA ILE A 6 -24.42 42.46 -34.52
C ILE A 6 -23.85 41.05 -34.68
N ALA A 7 -22.64 40.96 -35.21
CA ALA A 7 -21.87 39.73 -35.20
C ALA A 7 -21.32 39.51 -33.80
N MET A 8 -21.82 38.49 -33.13
CA MET A 8 -21.34 38.02 -31.81
C MET A 8 -20.10 37.14 -32.03
N ALA A 9 -18.93 37.73 -31.83
CA ALA A 9 -17.70 36.96 -31.78
C ALA A 9 -17.67 36.16 -30.48
N LEU A 10 -17.90 34.87 -30.56
CA LEU A 10 -17.61 33.93 -29.45
C LEU A 10 -16.10 33.82 -29.30
N LEU A 11 -15.53 34.61 -28.40
CA LEU A 11 -14.19 34.36 -27.89
C LEU A 11 -14.25 33.08 -27.07
N SER A 12 -13.75 31.99 -27.61
CA SER A 12 -13.46 30.79 -26.82
C SER A 12 -12.36 31.11 -25.80
N LEU A 13 -12.75 31.42 -24.58
CA LEU A 13 -11.85 31.48 -23.43
C LEU A 13 -11.42 30.04 -23.16
N ALA A 14 -10.34 29.60 -23.81
CA ALA A 14 -9.60 28.44 -23.34
C ALA A 14 -9.01 28.85 -21.99
N THR A 15 -9.70 28.51 -20.91
CA THR A 15 -9.14 28.62 -19.57
C THR A 15 -7.93 27.68 -19.53
N LEU A 16 -6.74 28.26 -19.61
CA LEU A 16 -5.50 27.60 -19.23
C LEU A 16 -5.64 27.26 -17.74
N LEU A 17 -6.12 26.06 -17.46
CA LEU A 17 -6.01 25.52 -16.11
C LEU A 17 -4.53 25.52 -15.73
N PRO A 18 -4.15 26.00 -14.55
CA PRO A 18 -2.77 25.95 -14.13
C PRO A 18 -2.29 24.50 -14.21
N ALA A 19 -1.04 24.29 -14.63
CA ALA A 19 -0.45 22.95 -14.78
C ALA A 19 -0.69 22.03 -13.56
N ASN A 20 -0.74 22.63 -12.36
CA ASN A 20 -1.09 21.94 -11.11
C ASN A 20 -2.52 21.36 -11.08
N ALA A 21 -3.48 21.95 -11.79
CA ALA A 21 -4.85 21.43 -11.83
C ALA A 21 -4.97 20.21 -12.77
N GLN A 22 -4.19 20.19 -13.84
CA GLN A 22 -4.13 19.06 -14.77
C GLN A 22 -3.52 17.83 -14.10
N PHE A 23 -2.43 18.01 -13.33
CA PHE A 23 -1.81 16.92 -12.55
C PHE A 23 -2.71 16.38 -11.43
N ALA A 24 -3.60 17.20 -10.89
CA ALA A 24 -4.51 16.77 -9.82
C ALA A 24 -5.59 15.79 -10.32
N GLN A 25 -5.82 15.69 -11.61
CA GLN A 25 -6.81 14.78 -12.23
C GLN A 25 -6.20 13.50 -12.80
N ALA A 26 -4.90 13.50 -13.11
CA ALA A 26 -4.24 12.30 -13.59
C ALA A 26 -4.03 11.29 -12.45
N PRO A 27 -4.30 9.99 -12.66
CA PRO A 27 -3.89 8.96 -11.72
C PRO A 27 -2.40 9.03 -11.39
N ALA A 28 -2.02 8.51 -10.23
CA ALA A 28 -0.62 8.47 -9.79
C ALA A 28 0.29 7.81 -10.84
N PHE A 29 -0.20 6.74 -11.43
CA PHE A 29 0.39 5.97 -12.53
C PHE A 29 -0.73 5.11 -13.15
N PRO A 30 -0.54 4.54 -14.35
CA PRO A 30 -1.47 3.55 -14.88
C PRO A 30 -1.62 2.37 -13.91
N GLY A 31 -2.87 2.03 -13.57
CA GLY A 31 -3.18 1.00 -12.57
C GLY A 31 -3.25 1.49 -11.12
N ALA A 32 -3.08 2.78 -10.86
CA ALA A 32 -3.36 3.35 -9.54
C ALA A 32 -4.86 3.37 -9.27
N GLU A 33 -5.29 2.72 -8.19
CA GLU A 33 -6.68 2.60 -7.79
C GLU A 33 -6.91 3.03 -6.35
N GLY A 34 -8.16 2.95 -5.88
CA GLY A 34 -8.52 3.34 -4.52
C GLY A 34 -8.51 4.85 -4.28
N TYR A 35 -8.64 5.20 -3.04
CA TYR A 35 -8.75 6.60 -2.64
C TYR A 35 -7.45 7.41 -2.83
N GLY A 36 -6.28 6.75 -2.83
CA GLY A 36 -4.98 7.38 -3.09
C GLY A 36 -4.64 7.57 -4.59
N ARG A 37 -5.51 7.15 -5.51
CA ARG A 37 -5.21 7.08 -6.95
C ARG A 37 -4.81 8.41 -7.61
N TYR A 38 -5.21 9.53 -7.04
CA TYR A 38 -4.88 10.87 -7.57
C TYR A 38 -3.65 11.52 -6.90
N THR A 39 -2.83 10.73 -6.24
CA THR A 39 -1.54 11.18 -5.72
C THR A 39 -0.62 11.54 -6.87
N SER A 40 -0.09 12.76 -6.91
CA SER A 40 0.84 13.18 -7.96
C SER A 40 2.32 12.95 -7.60
N GLY A 41 2.61 12.73 -6.32
CA GLY A 41 3.98 12.50 -5.86
C GLY A 41 4.93 13.63 -6.27
N GLY A 42 6.05 13.25 -6.85
CA GLY A 42 7.08 14.16 -7.34
C GLY A 42 6.93 14.58 -8.80
N ARG A 43 5.78 14.31 -9.46
CA ARG A 43 5.56 14.57 -10.90
C ARG A 43 6.02 15.96 -11.32
N GLY A 44 6.80 16.02 -12.42
CA GLY A 44 7.37 17.27 -12.95
C GLY A 44 8.45 17.89 -12.07
N GLY A 45 8.87 17.22 -11.00
CA GLY A 45 9.93 17.67 -10.12
C GLY A 45 11.31 17.16 -10.53
N LYS A 46 12.30 17.52 -9.72
CA LYS A 46 13.70 17.13 -9.98
C LYS A 46 13.92 15.64 -9.80
N VAL A 47 14.65 15.03 -10.71
CA VAL A 47 15.11 13.64 -10.61
C VAL A 47 16.37 13.56 -9.77
N TYR A 48 16.46 12.55 -8.91
CA TYR A 48 17.60 12.28 -8.04
C TYR A 48 17.98 10.81 -8.10
N HIS A 49 19.25 10.53 -8.27
CA HIS A 49 19.83 9.21 -8.46
C HIS A 49 20.45 8.68 -7.18
N VAL A 50 19.94 7.54 -6.70
CA VAL A 50 20.59 6.79 -5.62
C VAL A 50 21.72 5.97 -6.24
N THR A 51 22.95 6.37 -5.95
CA THR A 51 24.16 5.79 -6.56
C THR A 51 25.01 4.98 -5.57
N THR A 52 24.62 4.93 -4.30
CA THR A 52 25.29 4.14 -3.26
C THR A 52 24.28 3.42 -2.35
N LEU A 53 24.70 2.29 -1.79
CA LEU A 53 23.95 1.54 -0.77
C LEU A 53 24.27 2.01 0.66
N GLU A 54 25.11 3.03 0.83
CA GLU A 54 25.45 3.55 2.12
C GLU A 54 24.31 4.36 2.75
N ASP A 55 24.27 4.38 4.07
CA ASP A 55 23.38 5.22 4.85
C ASP A 55 24.13 5.89 5.99
N ASN A 56 23.84 7.18 6.24
CA ASN A 56 24.41 7.96 7.33
C ASN A 56 23.36 8.95 7.86
N ILE A 57 23.08 8.91 9.16
CA ILE A 57 22.05 9.76 9.78
C ILE A 57 22.57 11.19 9.97
N GLU A 58 23.78 11.32 10.50
CA GLU A 58 24.33 12.62 10.90
C GLU A 58 24.77 13.43 9.67
N HIS A 59 25.47 12.77 8.76
CA HIS A 59 26.07 13.39 7.58
C HIS A 59 25.66 12.68 6.28
N PRO A 60 24.35 12.66 5.92
CA PRO A 60 23.95 12.07 4.66
C PRO A 60 24.50 12.92 3.50
N THR A 61 25.13 12.24 2.54
CA THR A 61 25.73 12.87 1.35
C THR A 61 24.95 12.54 0.09
N GLU A 62 25.21 13.27 -0.98
CA GLU A 62 24.63 13.04 -2.29
C GLU A 62 24.92 11.60 -2.77
N GLY A 63 23.94 10.98 -3.45
CA GLY A 63 23.96 9.57 -3.80
C GLY A 63 23.26 8.65 -2.79
N MET A 64 23.16 9.02 -1.52
CA MET A 64 22.44 8.25 -0.50
C MET A 64 20.94 8.50 -0.58
N LEU A 65 20.13 7.45 -0.45
CA LEU A 65 18.66 7.56 -0.39
C LEU A 65 18.21 8.54 0.71
N ARG A 66 18.79 8.44 1.91
CA ARG A 66 18.48 9.33 3.05
C ARG A 66 18.73 10.79 2.71
N TYR A 67 19.75 11.11 1.94
CA TYR A 67 20.05 12.48 1.55
C TYR A 67 18.89 13.11 0.76
N TYR A 68 18.39 12.41 -0.24
CA TYR A 68 17.31 12.90 -1.09
C TYR A 68 15.97 12.98 -0.37
N ILE A 69 15.74 12.08 0.58
CA ILE A 69 14.54 12.10 1.42
C ILE A 69 14.61 13.24 2.44
N SER A 70 15.74 13.41 3.15
CA SER A 70 15.83 14.30 4.32
C SER A 70 16.30 15.71 3.98
N LYS A 71 17.21 15.87 3.01
CA LYS A 71 17.82 17.19 2.72
C LYS A 71 17.14 17.94 1.58
N LYS A 72 16.64 17.25 0.54
CA LYS A 72 15.96 17.89 -0.59
C LYS A 72 14.52 18.25 -0.27
N LYS A 73 13.96 19.25 -0.97
CA LYS A 73 12.61 19.78 -0.81
C LYS A 73 11.95 19.96 -2.18
N GLY A 74 10.64 20.17 -2.18
CA GLY A 74 9.82 20.34 -3.37
C GLY A 74 9.54 19.02 -4.11
N PRO A 75 8.83 19.10 -5.24
CA PRO A 75 8.54 17.94 -6.06
C PRO A 75 9.82 17.25 -6.51
N ARG A 76 9.91 15.93 -6.30
CA ARG A 76 11.11 15.15 -6.63
C ARG A 76 10.79 13.68 -6.88
N ILE A 77 11.50 13.13 -7.83
CA ILE A 77 11.44 11.71 -8.17
C ILE A 77 12.80 11.08 -7.83
N ILE A 78 12.78 9.97 -7.12
CA ILE A 78 13.99 9.22 -6.74
C ILE A 78 14.04 7.95 -7.58
N VAL A 79 15.12 7.80 -8.34
CA VAL A 79 15.47 6.63 -9.13
C VAL A 79 16.73 5.97 -8.57
N PHE A 80 17.02 4.72 -8.95
CA PHE A 80 18.13 3.95 -8.41
C PHE A 80 19.06 3.47 -9.52
N ASP A 81 20.33 3.81 -9.41
CA ASP A 81 21.42 3.34 -10.29
C ASP A 81 22.17 2.16 -9.66
N VAL A 82 21.74 1.73 -8.48
CA VAL A 82 22.33 0.62 -7.74
C VAL A 82 21.28 -0.43 -7.40
N ALA A 83 21.72 -1.69 -7.30
CA ALA A 83 20.93 -2.78 -6.76
C ALA A 83 21.62 -3.31 -5.50
N GLY A 84 20.83 -3.63 -4.48
CA GLY A 84 21.39 -4.17 -3.25
C GLY A 84 20.53 -3.88 -2.03
N THR A 85 21.12 -4.12 -0.86
CA THR A 85 20.51 -3.84 0.43
C THR A 85 21.15 -2.62 1.06
N ILE A 86 20.34 -1.60 1.33
CA ILE A 86 20.73 -0.43 2.11
C ILE A 86 20.53 -0.77 3.59
N GLU A 87 21.61 -0.88 4.33
CA GLU A 87 21.56 -1.05 5.78
C GLU A 87 21.33 0.31 6.45
N LEU A 88 20.07 0.60 6.73
CA LEU A 88 19.71 1.83 7.44
C LEU A 88 20.40 1.90 8.80
N LYS A 89 20.82 3.08 9.20
CA LYS A 89 21.44 3.36 10.49
C LYS A 89 20.47 3.93 11.52
N GLY A 90 19.22 4.10 11.15
CA GLY A 90 18.08 4.51 11.94
C GLY A 90 16.86 4.74 11.06
N VAL A 91 15.71 4.99 11.66
CA VAL A 91 14.44 5.22 10.95
C VAL A 91 14.62 6.19 9.78
N LEU A 92 14.19 5.76 8.60
CA LEU A 92 14.20 6.60 7.41
C LEU A 92 12.84 7.29 7.26
N LYS A 93 12.77 8.56 7.68
CA LYS A 93 11.51 9.29 7.81
C LYS A 93 11.29 10.29 6.68
N ILE A 94 10.19 10.10 5.93
CA ILE A 94 9.75 11.02 4.88
C ILE A 94 8.91 12.12 5.53
N ASN A 95 9.52 13.29 5.78
CA ASN A 95 8.84 14.45 6.37
C ASN A 95 8.55 15.56 5.36
N LYS A 96 9.05 15.41 4.12
CA LYS A 96 8.88 16.40 3.04
C LYS A 96 8.14 15.73 1.89
N GLY A 97 6.93 16.17 1.67
CA GLY A 97 6.03 15.61 0.66
C GLY A 97 6.40 15.93 -0.78
N SER A 98 5.45 15.67 -1.67
CA SER A 98 5.63 15.73 -3.12
C SER A 98 6.84 14.91 -3.59
N ILE A 99 6.83 13.64 -3.23
CA ILE A 99 7.92 12.70 -3.52
C ILE A 99 7.40 11.42 -4.17
N THR A 100 8.14 10.95 -5.18
CA THR A 100 7.97 9.63 -5.79
C THR A 100 9.25 8.83 -5.62
N ILE A 101 9.16 7.59 -5.13
CA ILE A 101 10.27 6.64 -5.02
C ILE A 101 9.98 5.47 -5.95
N LEU A 102 10.80 5.29 -6.98
CA LEU A 102 10.62 4.32 -8.05
C LEU A 102 11.60 3.15 -7.89
N GLY A 103 11.31 2.20 -7.02
CA GLY A 103 12.15 1.01 -6.80
C GLY A 103 12.32 0.13 -8.04
N GLN A 104 11.38 0.16 -8.99
CA GLN A 104 11.48 -0.58 -10.26
C GLN A 104 12.57 -0.07 -11.20
N THR A 105 13.11 1.14 -11.00
CA THR A 105 14.24 1.65 -11.78
C THR A 105 15.57 1.05 -11.36
N ALA A 106 15.63 0.46 -10.15
CA ALA A 106 16.84 -0.19 -9.67
C ALA A 106 17.26 -1.34 -10.59
N PRO A 107 18.54 -1.43 -10.95
CA PRO A 107 19.01 -2.44 -11.89
C PRO A 107 18.88 -3.87 -11.33
N GLY A 108 18.68 -4.85 -12.21
CA GLY A 108 18.69 -6.28 -11.89
C GLY A 108 17.70 -6.64 -10.78
N LYS A 109 18.20 -7.10 -9.63
CA LYS A 109 17.38 -7.63 -8.53
C LYS A 109 16.71 -6.56 -7.64
N GLY A 110 16.89 -5.27 -7.94
CA GLY A 110 16.23 -4.18 -7.22
C GLY A 110 16.88 -3.81 -5.90
N ILE A 111 16.13 -3.14 -5.05
CA ILE A 111 16.60 -2.53 -3.80
C ILE A 111 15.84 -3.08 -2.59
N CYS A 112 16.54 -3.21 -1.45
CA CYS A 112 15.97 -3.57 -0.16
C CYS A 112 16.47 -2.60 0.92
N LEU A 113 15.59 -2.19 1.83
CA LEU A 113 15.92 -1.49 3.06
C LEU A 113 15.93 -2.50 4.21
N LYS A 114 16.95 -2.41 5.07
CA LYS A 114 17.20 -3.32 6.19
C LYS A 114 17.38 -2.54 7.49
N ASN A 115 17.13 -3.16 8.61
CA ASN A 115 17.37 -2.75 10.00
C ASN A 115 16.30 -1.82 10.60
N TYR A 116 15.85 -0.78 9.90
CA TYR A 116 14.95 0.22 10.47
C TYR A 116 13.76 0.51 9.55
N THR A 117 12.71 1.06 10.12
CA THR A 117 11.48 1.42 9.45
C THR A 117 11.69 2.46 8.34
N LEU A 118 11.03 2.25 7.20
CA LEU A 118 10.70 3.34 6.29
C LEU A 118 9.37 3.96 6.73
N ALA A 119 9.42 5.14 7.32
CA ALA A 119 8.25 5.82 7.86
C ALA A 119 7.83 7.01 6.99
N ILE A 120 6.56 7.10 6.63
CA ILE A 120 5.98 8.33 6.12
C ILE A 120 5.58 9.16 7.35
N GLY A 121 6.35 10.22 7.61
CA GLY A 121 6.18 11.11 8.75
C GLY A 121 5.14 12.20 8.48
N SER A 122 5.58 13.46 8.43
CA SER A 122 4.70 14.62 8.18
C SER A 122 4.51 14.96 6.69
N ALA A 123 4.70 14.00 5.79
CA ALA A 123 4.66 14.22 4.35
C ALA A 123 3.30 13.95 3.75
N ASP A 124 2.82 14.88 2.93
CA ASP A 124 1.71 14.69 2.00
C ASP A 124 2.23 14.36 0.60
N ASN A 125 1.36 13.75 -0.21
CA ASN A 125 1.60 13.54 -1.63
C ASN A 125 2.84 12.66 -1.89
N VAL A 126 2.73 11.38 -1.51
CA VAL A 126 3.82 10.40 -1.51
C VAL A 126 3.45 9.19 -2.38
N ILE A 127 4.33 8.84 -3.30
CA ILE A 127 4.26 7.61 -4.10
C ILE A 127 5.48 6.74 -3.78
N ILE A 128 5.27 5.47 -3.40
CA ILE A 128 6.33 4.48 -3.19
C ILE A 128 5.99 3.23 -3.98
N ARG A 129 6.89 2.80 -4.87
CA ARG A 129 6.64 1.65 -5.73
C ARG A 129 7.83 0.69 -5.76
N PHE A 130 7.53 -0.62 -5.79
CA PHE A 130 8.50 -1.71 -5.98
C PHE A 130 9.72 -1.66 -5.05
N LEU A 131 9.51 -1.34 -3.79
CA LEU A 131 10.56 -1.29 -2.76
C LEU A 131 10.40 -2.45 -1.78
N ARG A 132 11.51 -3.05 -1.37
CA ARG A 132 11.52 -4.04 -0.29
C ARG A 132 11.92 -3.38 1.02
N CYS A 133 11.17 -3.67 2.09
CA CYS A 133 11.49 -3.28 3.46
C CYS A 133 11.51 -4.55 4.31
N ARG A 134 12.72 -5.06 4.61
CA ARG A 134 12.94 -6.26 5.42
C ARG A 134 13.81 -5.88 6.60
N VAL A 135 13.14 -5.48 7.70
CA VAL A 135 13.85 -4.80 8.81
C VAL A 135 14.72 -5.76 9.63
N GLY A 136 14.23 -6.93 10.01
CA GLY A 136 14.91 -7.77 10.98
C GLY A 136 14.69 -7.28 12.42
N ASP A 137 15.49 -7.75 13.34
CA ASP A 137 15.29 -7.63 14.79
C ASP A 137 16.29 -6.69 15.49
N VAL A 138 16.85 -5.74 14.75
CA VAL A 138 17.81 -4.78 15.33
C VAL A 138 17.11 -3.76 16.26
N ASP A 139 15.84 -3.46 15.97
CA ASP A 139 15.03 -2.51 16.73
C ASP A 139 13.59 -3.03 16.87
N ASP A 140 12.81 -2.46 17.78
CA ASP A 140 11.36 -2.70 17.86
C ASP A 140 10.67 -1.83 16.81
N ALA A 141 10.38 -2.41 15.65
CA ALA A 141 10.07 -1.65 14.46
C ALA A 141 9.05 -2.32 13.54
N ASP A 142 8.23 -1.47 12.89
CA ASP A 142 7.47 -1.82 11.68
C ASP A 142 8.41 -1.90 10.47
N ALA A 143 8.05 -2.68 9.46
CA ALA A 143 8.83 -2.67 8.22
C ALA A 143 8.58 -1.38 7.43
N MET A 144 7.32 -1.00 7.29
CA MET A 144 6.91 0.30 6.72
C MET A 144 5.72 0.86 7.49
N SER A 145 5.70 2.17 7.69
CA SER A 145 4.58 2.81 8.37
C SER A 145 4.20 4.18 7.80
N SER A 146 2.91 4.46 7.86
CA SER A 146 2.32 5.80 7.79
C SER A 146 1.28 5.88 8.90
N SER A 147 1.78 5.92 10.13
CA SER A 147 0.97 5.85 11.34
C SER A 147 0.95 7.19 12.04
N HIS A 148 -0.24 7.82 12.10
CA HIS A 148 -0.41 9.15 12.66
C HIS A 148 -1.46 9.11 13.76
N HIS A 149 -0.99 9.40 14.97
CA HIS A 149 -1.87 9.57 16.12
C HIS A 149 -2.70 10.83 15.95
N ASP A 150 -3.88 10.79 16.56
CA ASP A 150 -4.89 11.85 16.46
C ASP A 150 -4.36 13.24 16.81
N LEU A 151 -4.78 14.19 16.02
CA LEU A 151 -4.46 15.59 16.05
C LEU A 151 -4.81 16.28 17.37
N ASP A 152 -5.97 15.95 17.93
CA ASP A 152 -6.45 16.52 19.18
C ASP A 152 -5.49 16.28 20.35
N LYS A 153 -4.74 15.17 20.32
CA LYS A 153 -3.77 14.80 21.36
C LYS A 153 -2.42 15.49 21.20
N TYR A 154 -2.01 15.79 19.97
CA TYR A 154 -0.67 16.30 19.67
C TYR A 154 -0.66 17.71 19.05
N GLY A 155 -1.83 18.34 18.87
CA GLY A 155 -1.96 19.71 18.36
C GLY A 155 -1.49 19.88 16.92
N LEU A 156 -1.47 18.79 16.15
CA LEU A 156 -1.01 18.80 14.76
C LEU A 156 -2.22 18.73 13.83
N ASP A 157 -2.46 19.73 13.02
CA ASP A 157 -3.32 19.63 11.83
C ASP A 157 -2.58 18.83 10.73
N GLY A 158 -2.24 17.59 11.04
CA GLY A 158 -1.36 16.72 10.27
C GLY A 158 -2.08 15.55 9.65
N THR A 159 -3.29 15.73 9.18
CA THR A 159 -3.90 14.70 8.35
C THR A 159 -3.08 14.55 7.08
N HIS A 160 -2.32 13.49 6.98
CA HIS A 160 -1.53 13.20 5.80
C HIS A 160 -2.43 12.71 4.70
N ARG A 161 -2.25 13.26 3.49
CA ARG A 161 -3.17 13.07 2.38
C ARG A 161 -2.43 12.68 1.12
N ARG A 162 -3.13 11.90 0.29
CA ARG A 162 -2.63 11.51 -1.02
C ARG A 162 -1.34 10.71 -0.90
N ILE A 163 -1.49 9.49 -0.44
CA ILE A 163 -0.42 8.52 -0.32
C ILE A 163 -0.83 7.28 -1.08
N ILE A 164 0.07 6.77 -1.92
CA ILE A 164 -0.09 5.47 -2.55
C ILE A 164 1.19 4.66 -2.46
N ILE A 165 1.06 3.42 -1.96
CA ILE A 165 2.12 2.43 -1.85
C ILE A 165 1.73 1.25 -2.73
N ASP A 166 2.60 0.91 -3.67
CA ASP A 166 2.28 0.00 -4.76
C ASP A 166 3.39 -1.04 -4.97
N HIS A 167 3.02 -2.31 -5.05
CA HIS A 167 3.92 -3.44 -5.32
C HIS A 167 5.17 -3.47 -4.42
N CYS A 168 5.04 -3.13 -3.15
CA CYS A 168 6.12 -3.22 -2.17
C CYS A 168 6.08 -4.55 -1.42
N SER A 169 7.25 -5.05 -1.00
CA SER A 169 7.36 -6.24 -0.15
C SER A 169 7.88 -5.85 1.22
N MET A 170 7.11 -6.14 2.25
CA MET A 170 7.40 -5.82 3.65
C MET A 170 7.48 -7.10 4.48
N SER A 171 8.50 -7.22 5.34
CA SER A 171 8.65 -8.41 6.19
C SER A 171 9.63 -8.21 7.33
N TRP A 172 9.63 -9.19 8.24
CA TRP A 172 10.61 -9.35 9.32
C TRP A 172 10.59 -8.20 10.32
N SER A 173 9.40 -7.69 10.60
CA SER A 173 9.18 -6.71 11.68
C SER A 173 9.10 -7.39 13.04
N THR A 174 9.48 -6.69 14.08
CA THR A 174 9.29 -7.10 15.47
C THR A 174 8.01 -6.53 16.07
N ASP A 175 7.40 -5.53 15.44
CA ASP A 175 6.05 -5.03 15.71
C ASP A 175 5.13 -5.35 14.52
N GLU A 176 4.52 -4.40 13.83
CA GLU A 176 3.73 -4.68 12.64
C GLU A 176 4.58 -4.73 11.38
N VAL A 177 4.21 -5.59 10.43
CA VAL A 177 4.82 -5.56 9.11
C VAL A 177 4.49 -4.25 8.39
N GLY A 178 3.23 -3.78 8.50
CA GLY A 178 2.85 -2.51 7.88
C GLY A 178 1.66 -1.84 8.53
N SER A 179 1.89 -0.72 9.22
CA SER A 179 0.85 0.07 9.88
C SER A 179 0.54 1.36 9.13
N PHE A 180 -0.73 1.52 8.72
CA PHE A 180 -1.19 2.63 7.92
C PHE A 180 -2.53 3.15 8.45
N TYR A 181 -2.49 4.21 9.27
CA TYR A 181 -3.67 4.83 9.87
C TYR A 181 -3.47 6.33 10.12
N GLY A 182 -4.55 7.06 10.32
CA GLY A 182 -4.49 8.52 10.46
C GLY A 182 -4.23 9.25 9.15
N ASN A 183 -4.42 8.57 8.01
CA ASN A 183 -4.22 9.12 6.68
C ASN A 183 -5.57 9.41 6.02
N LYS A 184 -5.58 10.35 5.05
CA LYS A 184 -6.70 10.59 4.13
C LYS A 184 -6.26 10.40 2.69
N ASP A 185 -7.18 9.94 1.85
CA ASP A 185 -6.89 9.67 0.43
C ASP A 185 -5.67 8.74 0.28
N PHE A 186 -5.76 7.57 0.92
CA PHE A 186 -4.68 6.58 1.04
C PHE A 186 -4.98 5.33 0.22
N THR A 187 -3.94 4.74 -0.38
CA THR A 187 -4.00 3.41 -0.99
C THR A 187 -2.76 2.59 -0.68
N LEU A 188 -2.98 1.35 -0.23
CA LEU A 188 -1.99 0.26 -0.23
C LEU A 188 -2.48 -0.80 -1.21
N GLN A 189 -1.76 -1.01 -2.31
CA GLN A 189 -2.17 -1.95 -3.34
C GLN A 189 -1.04 -2.89 -3.77
N TRP A 190 -1.41 -4.13 -4.09
CA TRP A 190 -0.51 -5.13 -4.65
C TRP A 190 0.78 -5.33 -3.84
N CYS A 191 0.72 -5.21 -2.52
CA CYS A 191 1.86 -5.38 -1.63
C CYS A 191 1.88 -6.79 -1.01
N ILE A 192 3.05 -7.23 -0.56
CA ILE A 192 3.23 -8.40 0.31
C ILE A 192 3.59 -7.91 1.70
N LEU A 193 2.84 -8.37 2.71
CA LEU A 193 3.10 -8.16 4.14
C LEU A 193 3.24 -9.53 4.79
N SER A 194 4.46 -9.95 5.10
CA SER A 194 4.69 -11.34 5.51
C SER A 194 5.76 -11.52 6.57
N GLU A 195 5.69 -12.67 7.24
CA GLU A 195 6.77 -13.18 8.08
C GLU A 195 7.21 -12.16 9.16
N SER A 196 6.26 -11.64 9.94
CA SER A 196 6.60 -10.90 11.15
C SER A 196 7.34 -11.80 12.14
N LEU A 197 8.35 -11.27 12.84
CA LEU A 197 9.18 -12.02 13.80
C LEU A 197 8.41 -12.20 15.10
N ARG A 198 7.80 -13.38 15.28
CA ARG A 198 6.80 -13.63 16.34
C ARG A 198 7.39 -13.65 17.73
N ALA A 199 8.49 -14.35 17.93
CA ALA A 199 9.18 -14.47 19.22
C ALA A 199 10.65 -14.02 19.09
N SER A 200 10.85 -12.81 18.53
CA SER A 200 12.17 -12.23 18.39
C SER A 200 12.90 -12.12 19.72
N ALA A 201 14.18 -12.46 19.72
CA ALA A 201 15.04 -12.40 20.90
C ALA A 201 15.17 -10.96 21.47
N ASN A 202 14.94 -9.95 20.66
CA ASN A 202 15.04 -8.54 21.04
C ASN A 202 13.72 -7.94 21.55
N LYS A 203 12.64 -8.73 21.62
CA LYS A 203 11.34 -8.28 22.15
C LYS A 203 10.89 -9.15 23.31
N ASN A 204 10.58 -8.52 24.45
CA ASN A 204 10.16 -9.21 25.68
C ASN A 204 8.75 -9.82 25.64
N ALA A 205 8.11 -9.87 24.47
CA ALA A 205 6.76 -10.40 24.31
C ALA A 205 6.60 -11.05 22.94
N VAL A 206 5.77 -12.09 22.88
CA VAL A 206 5.35 -12.69 21.63
C VAL A 206 4.48 -11.69 20.86
N HIS A 207 4.90 -11.34 19.65
CA HIS A 207 4.19 -10.44 18.73
C HIS A 207 3.86 -11.17 17.41
N GLY A 208 4.35 -10.71 16.27
CA GLY A 208 4.11 -11.36 15.00
C GLY A 208 2.87 -10.81 14.30
N TYR A 209 2.86 -9.52 14.01
CA TYR A 209 1.67 -8.81 13.56
C TYR A 209 1.76 -8.35 12.11
N GLY A 210 0.67 -8.56 11.34
CA GLY A 210 0.56 -8.09 9.96
C GLY A 210 0.50 -6.56 9.87
N GLY A 211 -0.54 -5.93 10.42
CA GLY A 211 -0.62 -4.46 10.40
C GLY A 211 -1.87 -3.86 11.00
N ILE A 212 -1.79 -2.58 11.38
CA ILE A 212 -2.94 -1.76 11.76
C ILE A 212 -3.33 -0.88 10.57
N TRP A 213 -4.56 -1.04 10.06
CA TRP A 213 -5.06 -0.36 8.89
C TRP A 213 -6.27 0.51 9.23
N GLY A 214 -6.29 1.74 8.72
CA GLY A 214 -7.38 2.67 8.96
C GLY A 214 -7.20 3.99 8.22
N GLY A 215 -8.01 4.99 8.59
CA GLY A 215 -7.95 6.32 7.99
C GLY A 215 -9.33 6.84 7.56
N GLU A 216 -9.32 7.84 6.67
CA GLU A 216 -10.50 8.41 6.03
C GLU A 216 -10.30 8.40 4.52
N ARG A 217 -11.19 7.75 3.79
CA ARG A 217 -10.95 7.43 2.39
C ARG A 217 -9.62 6.69 2.24
N ALA A 218 -9.58 5.48 2.78
CA ALA A 218 -8.40 4.62 2.75
C ALA A 218 -8.75 3.28 2.07
N SER A 219 -7.94 2.87 1.09
CA SER A 219 -8.11 1.62 0.34
C SER A 219 -6.93 0.70 0.56
N PHE A 220 -7.24 -0.56 0.84
CA PHE A 220 -6.29 -1.64 1.01
C PHE A 220 -6.74 -2.80 0.12
N HIS A 221 -6.06 -3.01 -1.02
CA HIS A 221 -6.56 -3.99 -1.99
C HIS A 221 -5.46 -4.76 -2.71
N HIS A 222 -5.80 -5.98 -3.11
CA HIS A 222 -4.94 -6.91 -3.82
C HIS A 222 -3.59 -7.15 -3.11
N ASN A 223 -3.57 -7.07 -1.79
CA ASN A 223 -2.39 -7.36 -1.00
C ASN A 223 -2.38 -8.82 -0.55
N LEU A 224 -1.18 -9.38 -0.40
CA LEU A 224 -0.95 -10.65 0.28
C LEU A 224 -0.49 -10.39 1.72
N LEU A 225 -1.30 -10.82 2.69
CA LEU A 225 -0.89 -10.91 4.09
C LEU A 225 -0.62 -12.40 4.38
N ALA A 226 0.60 -12.75 4.76
CA ALA A 226 0.98 -14.16 4.93
C ALA A 226 1.90 -14.38 6.14
N ASP A 227 1.71 -15.49 6.82
CA ASP A 227 2.61 -15.98 7.88
C ASP A 227 2.83 -14.96 9.02
N ASN A 228 1.73 -14.37 9.52
CA ASN A 228 1.71 -13.51 10.69
C ASN A 228 0.73 -14.07 11.74
N ASP A 229 1.07 -13.99 13.02
CA ASP A 229 0.24 -14.57 14.10
C ASP A 229 -1.12 -13.86 14.23
N SER A 230 -1.16 -12.54 14.00
CA SER A 230 -2.36 -11.72 14.21
C SER A 230 -2.32 -10.44 13.37
N ARG A 231 -3.36 -9.60 13.47
CA ARG A 231 -3.50 -8.30 12.77
C ARG A 231 -3.43 -8.45 11.25
N MET A 232 -4.35 -9.26 10.68
CA MET A 232 -4.35 -9.56 9.25
C MET A 232 -5.62 -9.06 8.50
N PRO A 233 -5.90 -7.74 8.50
CA PRO A 233 -5.32 -6.72 9.35
C PRO A 233 -6.04 -6.55 10.70
N ARG A 234 -5.52 -5.74 11.61
CA ARG A 234 -6.30 -5.05 12.63
C ARG A 234 -6.79 -3.72 12.06
N PHE A 235 -8.07 -3.43 12.11
CA PHE A 235 -8.54 -2.07 11.87
C PHE A 235 -8.18 -1.15 13.04
N ASP A 236 -7.79 0.07 12.74
CA ASP A 236 -7.34 1.05 13.72
C ASP A 236 -8.40 1.36 14.76
N HIS A 237 -8.00 1.84 15.91
CA HIS A 237 -8.88 2.17 17.01
C HIS A 237 -8.82 3.66 17.38
N GLY A 238 -9.89 4.16 18.01
CA GLY A 238 -10.02 5.57 18.34
C GLY A 238 -8.93 6.14 19.23
N TYR A 239 -8.19 5.30 19.96
CA TYR A 239 -7.05 5.75 20.76
C TYR A 239 -5.87 6.24 19.90
N VAL A 240 -5.68 5.66 18.71
CA VAL A 240 -4.61 6.07 17.79
C VAL A 240 -5.10 7.04 16.72
N SER A 241 -6.35 6.92 16.26
CA SER A 241 -6.94 7.82 15.26
C SER A 241 -8.46 7.86 15.40
N THR A 242 -9.04 9.06 15.36
CA THR A 242 -10.50 9.28 15.38
C THR A 242 -11.12 9.37 13.99
N LEU A 243 -10.34 9.25 12.91
CA LEU A 243 -10.87 9.21 11.55
C LEU A 243 -11.89 8.08 11.40
N ALA A 244 -13.05 8.38 10.80
CA ALA A 244 -14.19 7.47 10.78
C ALA A 244 -14.31 6.60 9.52
N GLY A 245 -13.40 6.71 8.58
CA GLY A 245 -13.49 5.99 7.29
C GLY A 245 -14.08 6.84 6.16
N PRO A 246 -14.57 6.27 5.05
CA PRO A 246 -14.62 4.84 4.80
C PRO A 246 -13.24 4.21 4.62
N VAL A 247 -13.10 2.98 5.14
CA VAL A 247 -11.94 2.11 4.89
C VAL A 247 -12.40 0.97 4.00
N ASP A 248 -11.80 0.81 2.82
CA ASP A 248 -12.13 -0.24 1.86
C ASP A 248 -11.04 -1.31 1.86
N CYS A 249 -11.34 -2.49 2.41
CA CYS A 249 -10.46 -3.65 2.47
C CYS A 249 -11.03 -4.70 1.52
N VAL A 250 -10.47 -4.79 0.29
CA VAL A 250 -11.08 -5.51 -0.81
C VAL A 250 -10.04 -6.29 -1.63
N ASN A 251 -10.42 -7.48 -2.10
CA ASN A 251 -9.57 -8.32 -2.94
C ASN A 251 -8.18 -8.60 -2.36
N ASN A 252 -8.02 -8.69 -1.05
CA ASN A 252 -6.79 -9.15 -0.44
C ASN A 252 -6.78 -10.67 -0.26
N VAL A 253 -5.60 -11.25 -0.22
CA VAL A 253 -5.37 -12.65 0.16
C VAL A 253 -4.77 -12.69 1.56
N ILE A 254 -5.43 -13.39 2.47
CA ILE A 254 -5.01 -13.58 3.85
C ILE A 254 -4.68 -15.06 4.04
N TYR A 255 -3.41 -15.36 4.27
CA TYR A 255 -2.91 -16.73 4.41
C TYR A 255 -2.21 -16.95 5.73
N ASN A 256 -2.43 -18.13 6.34
CA ASN A 256 -1.67 -18.69 7.46
C ASN A 256 -1.55 -17.74 8.66
N TRP A 257 -2.69 -17.18 9.11
CA TRP A 257 -2.71 -16.47 10.40
C TRP A 257 -2.66 -17.46 11.55
N GLY A 258 -2.07 -17.04 12.68
CA GLY A 258 -2.04 -17.86 13.87
C GLY A 258 -3.30 -17.74 14.72
N GLY A 259 -3.28 -16.88 15.72
CA GLY A 259 -4.34 -16.74 16.72
C GLY A 259 -5.54 -15.90 16.30
N ASN A 260 -5.35 -14.96 15.37
CA ASN A 260 -6.41 -14.03 14.97
C ASN A 260 -6.21 -13.50 13.54
N SER A 261 -7.27 -13.51 12.74
CA SER A 261 -7.30 -12.96 11.39
C SER A 261 -7.54 -11.45 11.42
N THR A 262 -8.69 -11.00 10.92
CA THR A 262 -9.09 -9.58 10.86
C THR A 262 -9.91 -9.20 12.09
N TYR A 263 -9.67 -8.03 12.69
CA TYR A 263 -10.39 -7.54 13.87
C TYR A 263 -10.24 -6.04 14.11
N GLY A 264 -10.90 -5.50 15.14
CA GLY A 264 -10.70 -4.14 15.62
C GLY A 264 -11.78 -3.17 15.16
N GLY A 265 -11.36 -1.92 14.92
CA GLY A 265 -12.21 -0.85 14.44
C GLY A 265 -13.00 -0.10 15.53
N GLU A 266 -12.70 -0.33 16.81
CA GLU A 266 -13.38 0.37 17.90
C GLU A 266 -13.03 1.86 17.93
N GLN A 267 -14.03 2.70 18.23
CA GLN A 267 -13.89 4.15 18.29
C GLN A 267 -14.04 4.67 19.72
N LEU A 268 -13.52 5.87 19.99
CA LEU A 268 -13.70 6.54 21.28
C LEU A 268 -15.18 6.84 21.55
N PRO A 269 -15.60 6.84 22.82
CA PRO A 269 -16.95 7.24 23.22
C PRO A 269 -17.32 8.63 22.71
N GLY A 270 -18.51 8.75 22.13
CA GLY A 270 -19.04 10.02 21.62
C GLY A 270 -18.46 10.46 20.27
N LYS A 271 -17.60 9.66 19.65
CA LYS A 271 -17.14 9.88 18.28
C LYS A 271 -17.97 9.03 17.30
N GLU A 272 -17.96 9.41 16.03
CA GLU A 272 -18.60 8.62 14.97
C GLU A 272 -17.98 7.23 14.88
N PRO A 273 -18.77 6.16 14.67
CA PRO A 273 -18.23 4.83 14.47
C PRO A 273 -17.37 4.78 13.21
N LYS A 274 -16.32 3.97 13.25
CA LYS A 274 -15.53 3.71 12.04
C LYS A 274 -16.38 2.94 11.02
N LYS A 275 -16.28 3.32 9.75
CA LYS A 275 -17.01 2.76 8.62
C LYS A 275 -16.04 1.90 7.80
N ILE A 276 -16.29 0.60 7.73
CA ILE A 276 -15.36 -0.37 7.15
C ILE A 276 -16.09 -1.23 6.13
N ASN A 277 -15.51 -1.37 4.94
CA ASN A 277 -15.89 -2.38 3.94
C ASN A 277 -14.88 -3.52 3.97
N LEU A 278 -15.32 -4.72 4.29
CA LEU A 278 -14.54 -5.95 4.25
C LEU A 278 -15.20 -6.89 3.25
N ARG A 279 -14.72 -6.90 2.00
CA ARG A 279 -15.42 -7.55 0.90
C ARG A 279 -14.50 -8.19 -0.13
N HIS A 280 -14.96 -9.26 -0.75
CA HIS A 280 -14.26 -9.99 -1.81
C HIS A 280 -12.81 -10.38 -1.45
N ASN A 281 -12.48 -10.59 -0.17
CA ASN A 281 -11.17 -11.07 0.24
C ASN A 281 -11.12 -12.60 0.25
N TYR A 282 -9.96 -13.17 -0.01
CA TYR A 282 -9.70 -14.60 0.04
C TYR A 282 -8.96 -14.95 1.33
N TYR A 283 -9.55 -15.81 2.15
CA TYR A 283 -8.96 -16.30 3.39
C TYR A 283 -8.58 -17.77 3.22
N LYS A 284 -7.33 -18.10 3.45
CA LYS A 284 -6.79 -19.45 3.42
C LYS A 284 -6.13 -19.79 4.76
N PRO A 285 -6.78 -20.57 5.62
CA PRO A 285 -6.14 -21.11 6.81
C PRO A 285 -4.88 -21.89 6.43
N GLY A 286 -3.84 -21.78 7.23
CA GLY A 286 -2.59 -22.47 7.01
C GLY A 286 -2.14 -23.30 8.22
N PRO A 287 -0.92 -23.84 8.18
CA PRO A 287 -0.41 -24.71 9.27
C PRO A 287 -0.35 -24.06 10.64
N ALA A 288 -0.14 -22.73 10.72
CA ALA A 288 -0.14 -21.99 12.01
C ALA A 288 -1.55 -21.64 12.50
N THR A 289 -2.56 -21.75 11.64
CA THR A 289 -3.91 -21.26 11.97
C THR A 289 -4.56 -22.11 13.06
N GLN A 290 -4.82 -21.48 14.20
CA GLN A 290 -5.47 -22.15 15.34
C GLN A 290 -6.91 -22.55 14.99
N GLU A 291 -7.35 -23.74 15.40
CA GLU A 291 -8.66 -24.29 15.14
C GLU A 291 -9.81 -23.29 15.42
N LYS A 292 -9.75 -22.60 16.56
CA LYS A 292 -10.73 -21.57 16.96
C LYS A 292 -10.80 -20.36 16.03
N ALA A 293 -9.85 -20.19 15.11
CA ALA A 293 -9.72 -19.04 14.20
C ALA A 293 -9.89 -19.42 12.73
N MET A 294 -9.99 -20.72 12.40
CA MET A 294 -10.00 -21.23 11.02
C MET A 294 -11.13 -20.68 10.12
N THR A 295 -12.28 -20.38 10.69
CA THR A 295 -13.46 -19.93 9.92
C THR A 295 -13.79 -18.45 10.16
N ARG A 296 -12.93 -17.73 10.87
CA ARG A 296 -13.21 -16.36 11.30
C ARG A 296 -12.80 -15.35 10.26
N PHE A 297 -13.78 -14.61 9.74
CA PHE A 297 -13.52 -13.41 8.95
C PHE A 297 -13.23 -12.19 9.83
N PHE A 298 -14.04 -11.98 10.87
CA PHE A 298 -13.94 -10.75 11.64
C PHE A 298 -14.20 -10.97 13.13
N ASN A 299 -13.45 -10.26 13.95
CA ASN A 299 -13.64 -10.18 15.39
C ASN A 299 -13.90 -8.72 15.77
N PRO A 300 -15.18 -8.30 15.92
CA PRO A 300 -15.48 -6.93 16.32
C PRO A 300 -15.00 -6.69 17.75
N THR A 301 -14.25 -5.61 17.94
CA THR A 301 -13.88 -5.15 19.28
C THR A 301 -15.00 -4.28 19.84
N THR A 302 -15.66 -4.77 20.87
CA THR A 302 -16.72 -4.06 21.59
C THR A 302 -16.28 -3.60 22.98
N PHE A 303 -15.08 -4.00 23.40
CA PHE A 303 -14.40 -3.52 24.61
C PHE A 303 -12.92 -3.29 24.32
N CYS A 304 -12.46 -2.08 24.61
CA CYS A 304 -11.04 -1.72 24.51
C CYS A 304 -10.62 -0.97 25.79
N LYS A 305 -9.65 -1.51 26.53
CA LYS A 305 -9.16 -0.89 27.77
C LYS A 305 -8.72 0.57 27.58
N ASN A 306 -8.12 0.88 26.43
CA ASN A 306 -7.60 2.22 26.16
C ASN A 306 -8.67 3.19 25.61
N CYS A 307 -9.79 2.67 25.07
CA CYS A 307 -10.88 3.46 24.52
C CYS A 307 -12.06 3.60 25.50
N CYS A 308 -12.25 2.66 26.40
CA CYS A 308 -13.28 2.70 27.44
C CYS A 308 -12.77 3.47 28.65
N LYS A 309 -13.67 4.19 29.32
CA LYS A 309 -13.35 4.92 30.55
C LYS A 309 -13.66 4.09 31.79
N GLU A 310 -12.99 4.42 32.91
CA GLU A 310 -13.23 3.79 34.22
C GLU A 310 -14.64 4.05 34.75
N ASP A 311 -15.28 5.14 34.35
CA ASP A 311 -16.65 5.49 34.69
C ASP A 311 -17.72 4.60 34.07
N GLY A 312 -17.32 3.58 33.30
CA GLY A 312 -18.22 2.66 32.63
C GLY A 312 -18.57 3.07 31.18
N THR A 313 -18.07 4.21 30.72
CA THR A 313 -18.29 4.64 29.33
C THR A 313 -17.59 3.67 28.37
N ARG A 314 -18.33 3.17 27.39
CA ARG A 314 -17.86 2.15 26.43
C ARG A 314 -17.37 2.75 25.13
N CYS A 315 -16.44 2.07 24.47
CA CYS A 315 -16.04 2.37 23.10
C CYS A 315 -17.22 2.13 22.14
N VAL A 316 -17.14 2.79 20.98
CA VAL A 316 -18.13 2.64 19.91
C VAL A 316 -17.62 1.57 18.94
N PRO A 317 -18.32 0.45 18.75
CA PRO A 317 -17.94 -0.56 17.77
C PRO A 317 -17.98 -0.01 16.34
N ALA A 318 -17.12 -0.53 15.46
CA ALA A 318 -17.17 -0.20 14.05
C ALA A 318 -18.51 -0.58 13.41
N GLN A 319 -18.97 0.21 12.47
CA GLN A 319 -19.95 -0.18 11.47
C GLN A 319 -19.22 -0.85 10.31
N ILE A 320 -19.70 -2.03 9.87
CA ILE A 320 -19.03 -2.83 8.87
C ILE A 320 -20.01 -3.32 7.79
N TYR A 321 -19.59 -3.16 6.53
CA TYR A 321 -20.12 -3.92 5.42
C TYR A 321 -19.21 -5.12 5.20
N ILE A 322 -19.71 -6.33 5.43
CA ILE A 322 -18.96 -7.57 5.31
C ILE A 322 -19.68 -8.53 4.39
N LYS A 323 -19.14 -8.77 3.18
CA LYS A 323 -19.81 -9.55 2.15
C LYS A 323 -18.85 -10.10 1.11
N ASP A 324 -19.23 -11.23 0.53
CA ASP A 324 -18.56 -11.86 -0.61
C ASP A 324 -17.08 -12.23 -0.33
N ASN A 325 -16.69 -12.35 0.96
CA ASN A 325 -15.40 -12.92 1.32
C ASN A 325 -15.44 -14.43 1.21
N PHE A 326 -14.38 -15.02 0.71
CA PHE A 326 -14.23 -16.47 0.53
C PHE A 326 -13.33 -17.06 1.62
N MET A 327 -13.78 -18.16 2.22
CA MET A 327 -12.98 -18.94 3.20
C MET A 327 -12.67 -20.31 2.60
N GLU A 328 -11.42 -20.56 2.27
CA GLU A 328 -10.99 -21.88 1.82
C GLU A 328 -11.29 -22.92 2.89
N GLY A 329 -11.95 -24.02 2.50
CA GLY A 329 -12.33 -25.09 3.42
C GLY A 329 -13.63 -24.88 4.19
N SER A 330 -14.36 -23.76 4.02
CA SER A 330 -15.65 -23.55 4.67
C SER A 330 -16.68 -22.86 3.77
N GLU A 331 -17.54 -23.67 3.17
CA GLU A 331 -18.66 -23.19 2.35
C GLU A 331 -19.69 -22.41 3.18
N GLU A 332 -19.91 -22.82 4.44
CA GLU A 332 -20.89 -22.21 5.35
C GLU A 332 -20.61 -20.73 5.58
N VAL A 333 -19.38 -20.38 6.00
CA VAL A 333 -19.03 -18.98 6.28
C VAL A 333 -18.80 -18.18 4.99
N THR A 334 -18.45 -18.84 3.89
CA THR A 334 -18.38 -18.22 2.56
C THR A 334 -19.76 -17.75 2.10
N LYS A 335 -20.82 -18.54 2.33
CA LYS A 335 -22.21 -18.18 2.00
C LYS A 335 -22.79 -17.11 2.92
N ASP A 336 -22.45 -17.15 4.22
CA ASP A 336 -22.89 -16.15 5.20
C ASP A 336 -21.68 -15.61 5.97
N ASN A 337 -21.10 -14.53 5.45
CA ASN A 337 -19.95 -13.86 6.08
C ASN A 337 -20.27 -13.25 7.46
N THR A 338 -21.56 -13.19 7.80
CA THR A 338 -22.03 -12.68 9.10
C THR A 338 -22.49 -13.79 10.05
N SER A 339 -22.30 -15.06 9.72
CA SER A 339 -22.68 -16.17 10.60
C SER A 339 -21.91 -16.17 11.92
N VAL A 340 -22.44 -16.82 12.94
CA VAL A 340 -21.80 -16.97 14.26
C VAL A 340 -20.45 -17.69 14.20
N LYS A 341 -20.18 -18.45 13.14
CA LYS A 341 -18.87 -19.08 12.90
C LYS A 341 -17.87 -18.13 12.24
N ALA A 342 -18.37 -17.23 11.38
CA ALA A 342 -17.55 -16.21 10.70
C ALA A 342 -17.15 -15.06 11.62
N ILE A 343 -17.98 -14.75 12.61
CA ILE A 343 -17.83 -13.62 13.53
C ILE A 343 -17.55 -14.12 14.94
N LYS A 344 -16.53 -13.61 15.57
CA LYS A 344 -16.25 -13.91 16.98
C LYS A 344 -16.40 -12.69 17.84
N MET A 345 -17.45 -12.67 18.66
CA MET A 345 -17.68 -11.60 19.63
C MET A 345 -16.62 -11.59 20.73
N ASP A 346 -16.23 -10.39 21.15
CA ASP A 346 -15.40 -10.19 22.33
C ASP A 346 -16.18 -10.59 23.60
N LYS A 347 -15.61 -11.47 24.41
CA LYS A 347 -16.22 -11.93 25.67
C LYS A 347 -16.37 -10.84 26.73
N LYS A 348 -15.61 -9.77 26.63
CA LYS A 348 -15.63 -8.62 27.55
C LYS A 348 -16.53 -7.49 27.08
N GLY A 349 -17.07 -7.60 25.88
CA GLY A 349 -17.95 -6.59 25.30
C GLY A 349 -19.36 -6.66 25.86
N ASP A 350 -20.08 -5.55 25.77
CA ASP A 350 -21.44 -5.42 26.29
C ASP A 350 -22.52 -5.76 25.23
N LEU A 351 -22.11 -6.10 23.99
CA LEU A 351 -23.04 -6.47 22.93
C LEU A 351 -23.09 -7.99 22.74
N THR A 352 -24.29 -8.52 22.67
CA THR A 352 -24.53 -9.85 22.12
C THR A 352 -24.28 -9.87 20.61
N TYR A 353 -24.15 -11.05 20.03
CA TYR A 353 -23.99 -11.21 18.58
C TYR A 353 -25.18 -10.59 17.81
N ASP A 354 -26.42 -10.81 18.25
CA ASP A 354 -27.61 -10.28 17.58
C ASP A 354 -27.70 -8.76 17.65
N GLU A 355 -27.36 -8.17 18.80
CA GLU A 355 -27.29 -6.72 18.96
C GLU A 355 -26.19 -6.09 18.09
N TRP A 356 -25.02 -6.70 18.03
CA TRP A 356 -23.93 -6.27 17.16
C TRP A 356 -24.38 -6.35 15.70
N LYS A 357 -24.93 -7.47 15.27
CA LYS A 357 -25.39 -7.67 13.89
C LYS A 357 -26.43 -6.64 13.49
N ALA A 358 -27.39 -6.39 14.34
CA ALA A 358 -28.45 -5.40 14.08
C ALA A 358 -27.96 -3.94 14.06
N LYS A 359 -26.96 -3.59 14.87
CA LYS A 359 -26.47 -2.20 15.04
C LYS A 359 -25.27 -1.85 14.16
N CYS A 360 -24.42 -2.82 13.87
CA CYS A 360 -23.09 -2.58 13.30
C CYS A 360 -22.92 -3.12 11.87
N VAL A 361 -23.73 -4.09 11.43
CA VAL A 361 -23.62 -4.62 10.06
C VAL A 361 -24.43 -3.74 9.10
N SER A 362 -23.76 -3.14 8.14
CA SER A 362 -24.38 -2.35 7.09
C SER A 362 -24.89 -3.26 5.95
N PRO A 363 -26.09 -3.01 5.40
CA PRO A 363 -26.57 -3.73 4.22
C PRO A 363 -25.87 -3.28 2.92
N GLU A 364 -25.31 -2.07 2.89
CA GLU A 364 -24.67 -1.45 1.73
C GLU A 364 -23.26 -1.00 2.07
N PRO A 365 -22.33 -0.97 1.09
CA PRO A 365 -20.98 -0.49 1.31
C PRO A 365 -20.97 1.00 1.66
N PHE A 366 -20.05 1.37 2.52
CA PHE A 366 -19.77 2.77 2.84
C PHE A 366 -18.99 3.41 1.69
N THR A 367 -19.45 4.56 1.23
CA THR A 367 -18.83 5.35 0.17
C THR A 367 -18.44 6.73 0.69
N ALA A 368 -17.55 7.42 -0.01
CA ALA A 368 -17.28 8.82 0.28
C ALA A 368 -18.32 9.71 -0.39
N ASP A 369 -18.70 10.81 0.27
CA ASP A 369 -19.75 11.75 -0.20
C ASP A 369 -19.30 12.64 -1.37
N GLU A 370 -18.02 12.60 -1.75
CA GLU A 370 -17.46 13.43 -2.83
C GLU A 370 -17.64 12.76 -4.19
N VAL A 371 -18.19 13.48 -5.16
CA VAL A 371 -18.47 13.01 -6.54
C VAL A 371 -17.24 12.43 -7.26
N ARG A 372 -16.04 12.92 -6.95
CA ARG A 372 -14.78 12.38 -7.53
C ARG A 372 -14.47 10.92 -7.12
N TRP A 373 -15.17 10.40 -6.13
CA TRP A 373 -14.99 9.05 -5.62
C TRP A 373 -16.15 8.14 -6.07
N GLU A 374 -16.41 8.14 -7.37
CA GLU A 374 -17.41 7.24 -7.94
C GLU A 374 -17.06 5.78 -7.59
N TYR A 375 -18.08 5.05 -7.18
CA TYR A 375 -17.97 3.65 -6.81
C TYR A 375 -18.23 2.77 -8.06
N PRO A 376 -17.46 1.71 -8.32
CA PRO A 376 -16.35 1.16 -7.52
C PRO A 376 -15.07 2.00 -7.64
N ILE A 377 -14.30 2.08 -6.55
CA ILE A 377 -13.02 2.81 -6.51
C ILE A 377 -11.81 1.90 -6.77
N VAL A 378 -12.04 0.59 -6.86
CA VAL A 378 -11.06 -0.47 -7.09
C VAL A 378 -11.64 -1.45 -8.09
N SER A 379 -10.84 -1.89 -9.05
CA SER A 379 -11.22 -2.98 -9.96
C SER A 379 -11.46 -4.27 -9.16
N LEU A 380 -12.61 -4.92 -9.41
CA LEU A 380 -13.04 -6.08 -8.63
C LEU A 380 -12.81 -7.38 -9.37
N ASP A 381 -12.13 -8.28 -8.69
CA ASP A 381 -12.07 -9.68 -9.05
C ASP A 381 -13.08 -10.44 -8.19
N LYS A 382 -14.21 -10.87 -8.78
CA LYS A 382 -15.28 -11.54 -8.05
C LYS A 382 -15.11 -13.06 -8.01
N ASP A 383 -14.24 -13.63 -8.86
CA ASP A 383 -13.85 -15.03 -8.79
C ASP A 383 -12.75 -15.22 -7.74
N PRO A 384 -13.01 -15.94 -6.63
CA PRO A 384 -12.04 -16.06 -5.55
C PRO A 384 -10.75 -16.78 -5.97
N GLN A 385 -10.84 -17.78 -6.86
CA GLN A 385 -9.67 -18.53 -7.28
C GLN A 385 -8.80 -17.72 -8.25
N ARG A 386 -9.40 -16.93 -9.11
CA ARG A 386 -8.69 -16.01 -9.99
C ARG A 386 -8.01 -14.93 -9.18
N LEU A 387 -8.71 -14.31 -8.23
CA LEU A 387 -8.15 -13.35 -7.27
C LEU A 387 -6.93 -13.93 -6.55
N PHE A 388 -7.08 -15.12 -5.96
CA PHE A 388 -5.98 -15.79 -5.24
C PHE A 388 -4.74 -15.93 -6.12
N ASN A 389 -4.91 -16.46 -7.34
CA ASN A 389 -3.81 -16.63 -8.26
C ASN A 389 -3.14 -15.31 -8.65
N LYS A 390 -3.94 -14.28 -9.00
CA LYS A 390 -3.42 -12.97 -9.37
C LYS A 390 -2.61 -12.31 -8.26
N VAL A 391 -3.13 -12.30 -7.04
CA VAL A 391 -2.41 -11.71 -5.90
C VAL A 391 -1.09 -12.45 -5.66
N LEU A 392 -1.09 -13.78 -5.72
CA LEU A 392 0.15 -14.56 -5.59
C LEU A 392 1.13 -14.33 -6.75
N ASP A 393 0.65 -14.06 -7.95
CA ASP A 393 1.50 -13.85 -9.11
C ASP A 393 2.05 -12.42 -9.20
N TYR A 394 1.28 -11.42 -8.78
CA TYR A 394 1.61 -10.01 -9.06
C TYR A 394 1.86 -9.13 -7.82
N ALA A 395 1.47 -9.51 -6.62
CA ALA A 395 1.77 -8.70 -5.42
C ALA A 395 3.26 -8.68 -5.06
N GLY A 396 3.68 -7.66 -4.32
CA GLY A 396 5.06 -7.41 -3.91
C GLY A 396 5.93 -6.88 -5.04
N CYS A 397 7.25 -6.94 -4.85
CA CYS A 397 8.23 -6.59 -5.88
C CYS A 397 8.26 -7.64 -6.99
N SER A 398 7.12 -7.87 -7.63
CA SER A 398 6.90 -8.95 -8.61
C SER A 398 7.65 -8.74 -9.92
N PHE A 399 8.15 -7.55 -10.19
CA PHE A 399 8.98 -7.24 -11.35
C PHE A 399 10.25 -8.13 -11.40
N ASP A 400 10.91 -8.34 -10.26
CA ASP A 400 11.94 -9.36 -10.10
C ASP A 400 11.95 -9.88 -8.66
N ARG A 401 11.12 -10.88 -8.38
CA ARG A 401 10.99 -11.44 -7.04
C ARG A 401 12.28 -12.04 -6.52
N ASP A 402 12.63 -11.69 -5.29
CA ASP A 402 13.70 -12.36 -4.55
C ASP A 402 13.29 -13.76 -4.04
N ALA A 403 14.20 -14.45 -3.37
CA ALA A 403 13.94 -15.79 -2.85
C ALA A 403 12.85 -15.81 -1.78
N ILE A 404 12.72 -14.72 -1.01
CA ILE A 404 11.74 -14.60 0.08
C ILE A 404 10.32 -14.51 -0.49
N ASP A 405 10.05 -13.54 -1.39
CA ASP A 405 8.74 -13.41 -2.01
C ASP A 405 8.35 -14.67 -2.80
N LYS A 406 9.31 -15.32 -3.47
CA LYS A 406 9.08 -16.60 -4.16
C LYS A 406 8.65 -17.71 -3.20
N ARG A 407 9.30 -17.82 -2.04
CA ARG A 407 8.94 -18.80 -1.02
C ARG A 407 7.56 -18.51 -0.45
N VAL A 408 7.30 -17.28 0.03
CA VAL A 408 6.02 -16.88 0.63
C VAL A 408 4.85 -17.15 -0.33
N THR A 409 4.97 -16.77 -1.59
CA THR A 409 3.90 -17.04 -2.57
C THR A 409 3.73 -18.51 -2.90
N ALA A 410 4.82 -19.28 -2.93
CA ALA A 410 4.77 -20.73 -3.18
C ALA A 410 4.15 -21.49 -2.01
N THR A 411 4.48 -21.14 -0.75
CA THR A 411 3.87 -21.75 0.45
C THR A 411 2.40 -21.41 0.58
N ALA A 412 2.02 -20.15 0.32
CA ALA A 412 0.62 -19.73 0.28
C ALA A 412 -0.18 -20.53 -0.79
N ARG A 413 0.40 -20.72 -1.97
CA ARG A 413 -0.23 -21.52 -3.04
C ARG A 413 -0.46 -22.96 -2.63
N LYS A 414 0.55 -23.59 -2.02
CA LYS A 414 0.51 -25.00 -1.60
C LYS A 414 -0.25 -25.23 -0.29
N GLY A 415 -0.43 -24.23 0.56
CA GLY A 415 -0.93 -24.39 1.93
C GLY A 415 0.08 -25.15 2.82
N SER A 416 1.37 -24.87 2.71
CA SER A 416 2.44 -25.63 3.35
C SER A 416 3.39 -24.75 4.15
N VAL A 417 4.17 -25.38 5.05
CA VAL A 417 5.24 -24.71 5.76
C VAL A 417 6.43 -24.49 4.82
N GLY A 418 7.03 -23.32 4.86
CA GLY A 418 8.24 -22.99 4.10
C GLY A 418 9.49 -22.94 4.98
N VAL A 419 9.32 -22.45 6.20
CA VAL A 419 10.36 -22.29 7.23
C VAL A 419 9.72 -22.43 8.60
N GLU A 420 10.51 -22.67 9.64
CA GLU A 420 10.06 -22.75 11.03
C GLU A 420 10.84 -21.77 11.89
N GLY A 421 10.23 -21.33 12.99
CA GLY A 421 10.85 -20.42 13.93
C GLY A 421 11.90 -21.10 14.81
N SER A 422 12.99 -20.41 15.12
CA SER A 422 14.08 -20.89 15.96
C SER A 422 13.82 -20.74 17.48
N ASN A 423 12.78 -19.97 17.85
CA ASN A 423 12.46 -19.64 19.25
C ASN A 423 11.01 -19.99 19.63
N GLY A 424 10.53 -21.16 19.16
CA GLY A 424 9.25 -21.74 19.53
C GLY A 424 8.06 -21.33 18.68
N SER A 425 8.27 -20.66 17.57
CA SER A 425 7.22 -20.47 16.55
C SER A 425 7.20 -21.64 15.57
N GLU A 426 5.99 -22.06 15.18
CA GLU A 426 5.74 -23.24 14.35
C GLU A 426 4.77 -22.90 13.22
N GLY A 427 4.63 -23.84 12.29
CA GLY A 427 3.63 -23.76 11.22
C GLY A 427 3.92 -22.67 10.18
N GLY A 428 5.15 -22.26 9.99
CA GLY A 428 5.56 -21.22 9.05
C GLY A 428 5.69 -19.83 9.66
N LEU A 429 5.37 -19.65 10.94
CA LEU A 429 5.70 -18.44 11.71
C LEU A 429 7.17 -18.49 12.11
N ILE A 430 7.86 -17.36 12.05
CA ILE A 430 9.30 -17.26 12.31
C ILE A 430 9.63 -16.30 13.46
N ASP A 431 10.83 -16.42 13.99
CA ASP A 431 11.30 -15.66 15.15
C ASP A 431 12.49 -14.76 14.80
N SER A 432 13.21 -15.07 13.74
CA SER A 432 14.38 -14.35 13.25
C SER A 432 14.40 -14.30 11.72
N ALA A 433 15.03 -13.29 11.16
CA ALA A 433 15.30 -13.23 9.71
C ALA A 433 16.20 -14.41 9.26
N ASP A 434 17.04 -14.94 10.14
CA ASP A 434 17.91 -16.08 9.85
C ASP A 434 17.13 -17.39 9.66
N ASP A 435 15.96 -17.55 10.29
CA ASP A 435 15.05 -18.68 10.06
C ASP A 435 14.64 -18.77 8.59
N ALA A 436 14.55 -17.62 7.96
CA ALA A 436 14.20 -17.46 6.54
C ALA A 436 15.42 -17.42 5.60
N GLY A 437 16.63 -17.67 6.12
CA GLY A 437 17.87 -17.63 5.38
C GLY A 437 18.50 -16.24 5.23
N GLY A 438 18.00 -15.23 5.95
CA GLY A 438 18.50 -13.86 5.93
C GLY A 438 18.26 -13.11 4.62
N TRP A 439 18.91 -11.98 4.48
CA TRP A 439 18.72 -11.09 3.32
C TRP A 439 19.37 -11.65 2.06
N PRO A 440 18.60 -11.84 0.98
CA PRO A 440 19.17 -12.32 -0.27
C PRO A 440 20.11 -11.27 -0.89
N THR A 441 21.16 -11.73 -1.55
CA THR A 441 22.05 -10.86 -2.30
C THR A 441 21.35 -10.33 -3.55
N LEU A 442 21.11 -9.04 -3.59
CA LEU A 442 20.55 -8.34 -4.73
C LEU A 442 21.69 -7.74 -5.57
N LYS A 443 21.75 -8.07 -6.85
CA LYS A 443 22.79 -7.58 -7.77
C LYS A 443 22.17 -7.03 -9.04
N GLY A 444 22.78 -5.99 -9.59
CA GLY A 444 22.45 -5.39 -10.87
C GLY A 444 23.50 -4.35 -11.26
N LYS A 445 23.57 -4.05 -12.54
CA LYS A 445 24.42 -2.95 -13.04
C LYS A 445 23.52 -1.93 -13.70
N PRO A 446 23.74 -0.63 -13.47
CA PRO A 446 22.97 0.42 -14.11
C PRO A 446 23.17 0.35 -15.63
N GLN A 447 22.15 0.74 -16.37
CA GLN A 447 22.27 1.02 -17.78
C GLN A 447 22.94 2.39 -17.97
N VAL A 448 23.45 2.63 -19.17
CA VAL A 448 24.02 3.96 -19.52
C VAL A 448 22.87 4.95 -19.62
N ASP A 449 23.03 6.06 -18.95
CA ASP A 449 22.16 7.22 -18.93
C ASP A 449 23.11 8.44 -19.05
N THR A 450 23.23 8.99 -20.27
CA THR A 450 24.30 9.94 -20.59
C THR A 450 24.02 11.34 -20.08
N ASP A 451 22.78 11.79 -20.06
CA ASP A 451 22.38 13.11 -19.58
C ASP A 451 21.94 13.11 -18.10
N GLY A 452 21.78 11.92 -17.51
CA GLY A 452 21.46 11.76 -16.09
C GLY A 452 20.03 12.15 -15.74
N ASP A 453 19.10 11.92 -16.62
CA ASP A 453 17.68 12.27 -16.43
C ASP A 453 16.81 11.14 -15.87
N GLY A 454 17.40 9.95 -15.68
CA GLY A 454 16.78 8.77 -15.11
C GLY A 454 16.23 7.79 -16.14
N MET A 455 16.40 8.06 -17.42
CA MET A 455 16.03 7.17 -18.52
C MET A 455 17.28 6.64 -19.23
N PRO A 456 17.40 5.30 -19.44
CA PRO A 456 18.56 4.77 -20.13
C PRO A 456 18.62 5.17 -21.60
N ASP A 457 19.80 5.54 -22.12
CA ASP A 457 20.07 5.89 -23.51
C ASP A 457 19.40 4.94 -24.52
N LYS A 458 19.48 3.63 -24.27
CA LYS A 458 18.91 2.63 -25.15
C LYS A 458 17.38 2.73 -25.22
N TRP A 459 16.76 3.00 -24.07
CA TRP A 459 15.30 3.14 -24.00
C TRP A 459 14.85 4.42 -24.70
N GLU A 460 15.54 5.54 -24.44
CA GLU A 460 15.25 6.83 -25.07
C GLU A 460 15.33 6.76 -26.60
N LYS A 461 16.45 6.24 -27.13
CA LYS A 461 16.64 6.01 -28.57
C LYS A 461 15.51 5.16 -29.18
N ALA A 462 15.07 4.12 -28.46
CA ALA A 462 13.98 3.26 -28.91
C ALA A 462 12.62 4.00 -28.92
N HIS A 463 12.45 5.03 -28.10
CA HIS A 463 11.22 5.82 -27.96
C HIS A 463 11.29 7.19 -28.69
N GLY A 464 12.38 7.48 -29.41
CA GLY A 464 12.53 8.69 -30.20
C GLY A 464 12.92 9.93 -29.40
N LEU A 465 13.51 9.72 -28.22
CA LEU A 465 14.13 10.76 -27.41
C LEU A 465 15.64 10.89 -27.71
N ASN A 466 16.25 11.97 -27.23
CA ASN A 466 17.68 12.22 -27.42
C ASN A 466 18.42 12.02 -26.10
N PRO A 467 19.28 10.99 -25.95
CA PRO A 467 19.96 10.66 -24.69
C PRO A 467 21.05 11.66 -24.25
N ASN A 468 21.13 12.81 -24.89
CA ASN A 468 22.03 13.91 -24.49
C ASN A 468 21.22 15.15 -24.07
N VAL A 469 19.93 15.02 -23.84
CA VAL A 469 19.02 16.13 -23.48
C VAL A 469 18.13 15.71 -22.34
N ASP A 470 18.39 16.19 -21.13
CA ASP A 470 17.51 16.01 -19.98
C ASP A 470 16.08 16.47 -20.33
N ASP A 471 15.22 15.53 -20.67
CA ASP A 471 13.82 15.76 -20.98
C ASP A 471 12.85 14.91 -20.16
N ALA A 472 13.33 14.29 -19.06
CA ALA A 472 12.56 13.49 -18.12
C ALA A 472 11.27 14.16 -17.65
N GLY A 473 11.32 15.47 -17.39
CA GLY A 473 10.19 16.27 -16.93
C GLY A 473 9.23 16.72 -18.01
N THR A 474 9.50 16.42 -19.29
CA THR A 474 8.62 16.79 -20.40
C THR A 474 7.54 15.73 -20.64
N PHE A 475 6.53 16.05 -21.48
CA PHE A 475 5.38 15.18 -21.76
C PHE A 475 5.35 14.70 -23.23
N LYS A 476 6.50 14.59 -23.88
CA LYS A 476 6.58 14.23 -25.31
C LYS A 476 6.01 12.85 -25.61
N LEU A 477 6.11 11.91 -24.66
CA LEU A 477 5.69 10.53 -24.84
C LEU A 477 4.23 10.27 -24.45
N ASP A 478 3.59 11.19 -23.72
CA ASP A 478 2.18 11.09 -23.37
C ASP A 478 1.35 12.17 -24.08
N PRO A 479 0.56 11.82 -25.14
CA PRO A 479 -0.25 12.77 -25.88
C PRO A 479 -1.27 13.54 -25.04
N ARG A 480 -1.71 12.97 -23.92
CA ARG A 480 -2.64 13.60 -22.98
C ARG A 480 -1.93 14.45 -21.92
N GLN A 481 -0.60 14.43 -21.88
CA GLN A 481 0.21 15.18 -20.92
C GLN A 481 -0.12 14.84 -19.45
N TYR A 482 -0.48 13.58 -19.18
CA TYR A 482 -0.71 13.09 -17.81
C TYR A 482 0.58 12.68 -17.15
N TYR A 483 1.48 12.03 -17.90
CA TYR A 483 2.73 11.47 -17.38
C TYR A 483 3.94 12.06 -18.08
N THR A 484 4.94 12.43 -17.28
CA THR A 484 6.24 12.88 -17.82
C THR A 484 6.97 11.73 -18.52
N ASN A 485 7.98 12.04 -19.34
CA ASN A 485 8.75 11.02 -20.05
C ASN A 485 9.33 9.99 -19.08
N LEU A 486 9.89 10.43 -17.94
CA LEU A 486 10.40 9.54 -16.90
C LEU A 486 9.28 8.64 -16.31
N GLU A 487 8.09 9.19 -16.07
CA GLU A 487 6.97 8.37 -15.59
C GLU A 487 6.52 7.35 -16.63
N VAL A 488 6.52 7.71 -17.92
CA VAL A 488 6.25 6.77 -19.02
C VAL A 488 7.29 5.66 -19.04
N TYR A 489 8.59 6.00 -18.90
CA TYR A 489 9.66 5.00 -18.78
C TYR A 489 9.43 4.08 -17.58
N ALA A 490 9.28 4.64 -16.39
CA ALA A 490 9.13 3.85 -15.17
C ALA A 490 7.89 2.93 -15.20
N ASN A 491 6.79 3.39 -15.81
CA ASN A 491 5.58 2.59 -15.99
C ASN A 491 5.77 1.49 -17.04
N SER A 492 6.52 1.74 -18.11
CA SER A 492 6.79 0.74 -19.16
C SER A 492 7.55 -0.48 -18.63
N LEU A 493 8.33 -0.32 -17.56
CA LEU A 493 9.06 -1.43 -16.92
C LEU A 493 8.13 -2.48 -16.27
N VAL A 494 6.94 -2.08 -15.89
CA VAL A 494 6.00 -2.90 -15.10
C VAL A 494 4.60 -3.00 -15.74
N GLU A 495 4.46 -2.55 -16.98
CA GLU A 495 3.19 -2.49 -17.70
C GLU A 495 2.49 -3.84 -17.79
N ASP A 496 3.24 -4.90 -18.10
CA ASP A 496 2.69 -6.25 -18.21
C ASP A 496 2.15 -6.77 -16.89
N ILE A 497 2.82 -6.47 -15.75
CA ILE A 497 2.36 -6.84 -14.41
C ILE A 497 1.04 -6.15 -14.09
N VAL A 498 0.98 -4.84 -14.32
CA VAL A 498 -0.22 -4.04 -14.04
C VAL A 498 -1.40 -4.49 -14.91
N LYS A 499 -1.17 -4.71 -16.20
CA LYS A 499 -2.21 -5.21 -17.12
C LYS A 499 -2.72 -6.60 -16.72
N ALA A 500 -1.80 -7.51 -16.40
CA ALA A 500 -2.16 -8.88 -16.02
C ALA A 500 -2.90 -8.93 -14.68
N GLY A 501 -2.51 -8.13 -13.69
CA GLY A 501 -3.20 -8.03 -12.41
C GLY A 501 -4.66 -7.58 -12.56
N ARG A 502 -4.96 -6.74 -13.54
CA ARG A 502 -6.31 -6.20 -13.79
C ARG A 502 -7.11 -6.94 -14.87
N ALA A 503 -6.48 -7.85 -15.59
CA ALA A 503 -7.15 -8.63 -16.62
C ALA A 503 -8.35 -9.40 -16.02
N GLU A 504 -9.46 -9.46 -16.76
CA GLU A 504 -10.67 -10.23 -16.38
C GLU A 504 -11.39 -9.76 -15.10
N CYS A 505 -11.07 -8.58 -14.56
CA CYS A 505 -11.88 -8.00 -13.49
C CYS A 505 -13.28 -7.68 -13.99
N GLU A 506 -14.30 -7.96 -13.20
CA GLU A 506 -15.70 -7.76 -13.58
C GLU A 506 -16.15 -6.30 -13.49
N GLU A 507 -15.51 -5.52 -12.63
CA GLU A 507 -15.69 -4.08 -12.52
C GLU A 507 -14.33 -3.42 -12.59
N THR A 508 -14.13 -2.46 -13.48
CA THR A 508 -12.85 -1.81 -13.71
C THR A 508 -13.00 -0.30 -13.80
N PHE A 509 -11.96 0.41 -13.39
CA PHE A 509 -11.80 1.81 -13.73
C PHE A 509 -11.33 1.99 -15.16
N GLU A 510 -11.73 3.09 -15.78
CA GLU A 510 -11.11 3.54 -17.03
C GLU A 510 -9.64 3.86 -16.78
N GLU A 511 -8.77 3.21 -17.54
CA GLU A 511 -7.34 3.37 -17.44
C GLU A 511 -6.77 4.14 -18.63
N TYR A 512 -5.69 4.82 -18.34
CA TYR A 512 -4.87 5.40 -19.38
C TYR A 512 -3.46 4.81 -19.36
N TYR A 513 -3.14 4.13 -20.46
CA TYR A 513 -1.77 3.83 -20.83
C TYR A 513 -1.38 4.73 -22.01
N PRO A 514 -0.23 5.43 -21.95
CA PRO A 514 0.26 6.14 -23.11
C PRO A 514 0.40 5.19 -24.30
N ASP A 515 -0.19 5.53 -25.45
CA ASP A 515 0.12 4.80 -26.68
C ASP A 515 1.54 5.19 -27.13
N LEU A 516 2.50 4.38 -26.75
CA LEU A 516 3.91 4.60 -27.07
C LEU A 516 4.18 4.64 -28.58
N THR A 517 3.33 4.00 -29.39
CA THR A 517 3.44 4.07 -30.85
C THR A 517 3.07 5.45 -31.37
N GLU A 518 1.97 6.02 -30.86
CA GLU A 518 1.54 7.37 -31.21
C GLU A 518 2.49 8.42 -30.63
N ALA A 519 2.94 8.25 -29.39
CA ALA A 519 3.92 9.10 -28.74
C ALA A 519 5.25 9.16 -29.51
N ARG A 520 5.75 8.01 -30.02
CA ARG A 520 6.94 7.94 -30.88
C ARG A 520 6.80 8.74 -32.17
N LYS A 521 5.61 8.71 -32.79
CA LYS A 521 5.36 9.52 -33.99
C LYS A 521 5.39 11.02 -33.67
N ASN A 522 4.84 11.42 -32.51
CA ASN A 522 4.79 12.81 -32.10
C ASN A 522 6.15 13.35 -31.65
N ALA A 523 6.98 12.53 -31.01
CA ALA A 523 8.35 12.91 -30.62
C ALA A 523 9.30 13.09 -31.82
N LYS A 524 8.96 12.54 -33.01
CA LYS A 524 9.74 12.70 -34.26
C LYS A 524 9.36 13.95 -35.06
N LYS A 525 8.28 14.63 -34.73
CA LYS A 525 7.88 15.93 -35.29
C LYS A 525 8.51 17.07 -34.49
#